data_b270fcdf0c33921ad578ed8cc4753740
#
_entry.id   b270fcdf0c33921ad578ed8cc4753740
#
_cell.length_a   1.000
_cell.length_b   1.000
_cell.length_c   1.000
_cell.angle_alpha   90.00
_cell.angle_beta   90.00
_cell.angle_gamma   90.00
#
_symmetry.space_group_name_H-M   'P 1'
#
loop_
_entity.id
_entity.type
_entity.pdbx_description
1 polymer ?
#
loop_
_entity_poly.entity_id
_entity_poly.type
_entity_poly.pdbx_seq_one_letter_code
_entity_poly.pdbx_strand_id
1 'polypeptide(L)'
;MNQTQTLIQHLGLMPHPEGGWYRELHRSPDQVQRQDGAERSALTAILFLLPAGAVSCWHRVIGGDEVWTHIDGATLELFQCQGDGTGLKRDALHRSNPIQVVPANTWQAARSLGDYSLMS
;
A
#
# COMPACT_ATOMS: atom_id res chain seq x y z
N MET A 1 0.33 -23.27 11.64
CA MET A 1 0.24 -21.90 11.07
C MET A 1 -0.42 -21.96 9.70
N ASN A 2 -1.25 -21.00 9.38
CA ASN A 2 -1.76 -20.85 8.02
C ASN A 2 -0.71 -20.17 7.13
N GLN A 3 -0.99 -20.10 5.83
CA GLN A 3 -0.08 -19.53 4.85
C GLN A 3 0.26 -18.04 5.14
N THR A 4 -0.73 -17.27 5.57
CA THR A 4 -0.54 -15.86 5.93
C THR A 4 0.43 -15.70 7.08
N GLN A 5 0.26 -16.48 8.16
CA GLN A 5 1.16 -16.45 9.31
C GLN A 5 2.59 -16.87 8.93
N THR A 6 2.71 -17.87 8.07
CA THR A 6 4.01 -18.31 7.55
C THR A 6 4.70 -17.21 6.77
N LEU A 7 3.98 -16.49 5.92
CA LEU A 7 4.52 -15.36 5.17
C LEU A 7 4.95 -14.21 6.10
N ILE A 8 4.15 -13.88 7.10
CA ILE A 8 4.49 -12.84 8.08
C ILE A 8 5.83 -13.16 8.75
N GLN A 9 6.01 -14.38 9.21
CA GLN A 9 7.26 -14.80 9.83
C GLN A 9 8.42 -14.84 8.84
N HIS A 10 8.21 -15.46 7.70
CA HIS A 10 9.26 -15.66 6.70
C HIS A 10 9.77 -14.33 6.14
N LEU A 11 8.88 -13.39 5.89
CA LEU A 11 9.22 -12.08 5.35
C LEU A 11 9.57 -11.05 6.42
N GLY A 12 9.44 -11.39 7.70
CA GLY A 12 9.77 -10.48 8.80
C GLY A 12 8.86 -9.27 8.88
N LEU A 13 7.55 -9.48 8.67
CA LEU A 13 6.59 -8.39 8.65
C LEU A 13 6.13 -8.02 10.06
N MET A 14 5.77 -6.76 10.23
CA MET A 14 5.21 -6.20 11.46
C MET A 14 3.89 -5.49 11.17
N PRO A 15 3.03 -5.27 12.19
CA PRO A 15 1.75 -4.59 11.96
C PRO A 15 1.94 -3.20 11.36
N HIS A 16 1.11 -2.89 10.35
CA HIS A 16 1.09 -1.57 9.73
C HIS A 16 0.05 -0.67 10.44
N PRO A 17 0.36 0.63 10.65
CA PRO A 17 -0.55 1.55 11.34
C PRO A 17 -1.95 1.67 10.71
N GLU A 18 -2.06 1.60 9.39
CA GLU A 18 -3.34 1.68 8.67
C GLU A 18 -4.02 0.34 8.46
N GLY A 19 -3.43 -0.75 8.95
CA GLY A 19 -3.92 -2.12 8.80
C GLY A 19 -3.02 -2.94 7.89
N GLY A 20 -3.05 -4.27 8.09
CA GLY A 20 -2.16 -5.18 7.39
C GLY A 20 -0.79 -5.28 8.05
N TRP A 21 0.16 -5.83 7.30
CA TRP A 21 1.52 -6.12 7.77
C TRP A 21 2.53 -5.60 6.77
N TYR A 22 3.70 -5.12 7.25
CA TYR A 22 4.70 -4.55 6.34
C TYR A 22 6.12 -4.73 6.84
N ARG A 23 7.07 -4.54 5.90
CA ARG A 23 8.48 -4.36 6.19
C ARG A 23 9.05 -3.33 5.22
N GLU A 24 9.81 -2.37 5.73
CA GLU A 24 10.54 -1.43 4.88
C GLU A 24 11.71 -2.16 4.21
N LEU A 25 11.75 -2.10 2.87
CA LEU A 25 12.83 -2.70 2.09
C LEU A 25 13.93 -1.71 1.78
N HIS A 26 13.56 -0.45 1.58
CA HIS A 26 14.50 0.58 1.16
C HIS A 26 14.02 1.95 1.63
N ARG A 27 14.99 2.75 2.04
CA ARG A 27 14.81 4.18 2.31
C ARG A 27 15.99 4.91 1.72
N SER A 28 15.75 5.77 0.73
CA SER A 28 16.81 6.54 0.09
C SER A 28 17.50 7.48 1.10
N PRO A 29 18.84 7.57 1.09
CA PRO A 29 19.55 8.58 1.87
C PRO A 29 19.36 9.98 1.29
N ASP A 30 18.95 10.09 0.03
CA ASP A 30 18.71 11.39 -0.60
C ASP A 30 17.41 11.98 -0.09
N GLN A 31 17.41 13.27 0.16
CA GLN A 31 16.25 13.99 0.67
C GLN A 31 15.64 14.88 -0.41
N VAL A 32 14.34 15.02 -0.39
CA VAL A 32 13.60 16.00 -1.20
C VAL A 32 12.81 16.90 -0.29
N GLN A 33 12.64 18.16 -0.68
CA GLN A 33 11.82 19.10 0.05
C GLN A 33 10.45 19.17 -0.60
N ARG A 34 9.40 18.92 0.21
CA ARG A 34 8.01 19.06 -0.25
C ARG A 34 7.64 20.54 -0.38
N GLN A 35 6.52 20.81 -1.06
CA GLN A 35 6.02 22.16 -1.21
C GLN A 35 5.72 22.84 0.13
N ASP A 36 5.35 22.08 1.15
CA ASP A 36 5.12 22.60 2.52
C ASP A 36 6.41 22.81 3.32
N GLY A 37 7.58 22.59 2.71
CA GLY A 37 8.88 22.75 3.35
C GLY A 37 9.40 21.54 4.11
N ALA A 38 8.58 20.50 4.28
CA ALA A 38 9.01 19.28 4.98
C ALA A 38 9.98 18.47 4.13
N GLU A 39 11.06 17.98 4.76
CA GLU A 39 12.00 17.07 4.09
C GLU A 39 11.56 15.63 4.22
N ARG A 40 11.71 14.86 3.15
CA ARG A 40 11.40 13.44 3.09
C ARG A 40 12.45 12.72 2.26
N SER A 41 12.61 11.40 2.51
CA SER A 41 13.40 10.55 1.62
C SER A 41 12.86 10.62 0.20
N ALA A 42 13.77 10.64 -0.78
CA ALA A 42 13.40 10.70 -2.19
C ALA A 42 12.61 9.45 -2.62
N LEU A 43 12.86 8.30 -1.97
CA LEU A 43 12.17 7.04 -2.26
C LEU A 43 12.13 6.19 -1.00
N THR A 44 10.97 5.58 -0.73
CA THR A 44 10.84 4.45 0.18
C THR A 44 10.13 3.31 -0.53
N ALA A 45 10.46 2.08 -0.19
CA ALA A 45 9.78 0.89 -0.69
C ALA A 45 9.51 -0.07 0.46
N ILE A 46 8.33 -0.67 0.46
CA ILE A 46 7.92 -1.64 1.47
C ILE A 46 7.41 -2.93 0.81
N LEU A 47 7.46 -4.03 1.57
CA LEU A 47 6.54 -5.16 1.37
C LEU A 47 5.30 -4.89 2.21
N PHE A 48 4.13 -5.19 1.66
CA PHE A 48 2.86 -5.00 2.35
C PHE A 48 1.96 -6.21 2.13
N LEU A 49 1.52 -6.82 3.22
CA LEU A 49 0.64 -7.99 3.20
C LEU A 49 -0.71 -7.62 3.79
N LEU A 50 -1.76 -7.87 3.03
CA LEU A 50 -3.13 -7.64 3.46
C LEU A 50 -3.87 -8.98 3.51
N PRO A 51 -4.07 -9.55 4.72
CA PRO A 51 -4.80 -10.82 4.88
C PRO A 51 -6.29 -10.70 4.57
N ALA A 52 -6.95 -11.85 4.41
CA ALA A 52 -8.41 -11.92 4.29
C ALA A 52 -9.08 -11.20 5.46
N GLY A 53 -10.07 -10.37 5.14
CA GLY A 53 -10.84 -9.62 6.13
C GLY A 53 -10.15 -8.39 6.71
N ALA A 54 -8.86 -8.22 6.48
CA ALA A 54 -8.16 -6.99 6.86
C ALA A 54 -8.36 -5.91 5.80
N VAL A 55 -8.29 -4.67 6.23
CA VAL A 55 -8.37 -3.52 5.33
C VAL A 55 -7.20 -2.58 5.61
N SER A 56 -6.69 -1.95 4.56
CA SER A 56 -5.87 -0.75 4.68
C SER A 56 -6.85 0.42 4.74
N CYS A 57 -6.92 1.07 5.90
CA CYS A 57 -7.90 2.11 6.17
C CYS A 57 -7.66 3.35 5.32
N TRP A 58 -8.71 4.14 5.08
CA TRP A 58 -8.61 5.39 4.34
C TRP A 58 -7.50 6.28 4.92
N HIS A 59 -6.58 6.64 4.06
CA HIS A 59 -5.48 7.56 4.39
C HIS A 59 -4.99 8.23 3.10
N ARG A 60 -4.13 9.23 3.25
CA ARG A 60 -3.49 9.89 2.11
C ARG A 60 -2.02 10.14 2.40
N VAL A 61 -1.21 10.20 1.36
CA VAL A 61 0.20 10.58 1.43
C VAL A 61 0.33 12.02 0.96
N ILE A 62 0.87 12.86 1.81
CA ILE A 62 1.02 14.27 1.51
C ILE A 62 2.31 14.50 0.71
N GLY A 63 2.17 15.10 -0.46
CA GLY A 63 3.30 15.59 -1.26
C GLY A 63 4.06 14.53 -2.05
N GLY A 64 3.61 13.26 -2.07
CA GLY A 64 4.26 12.22 -2.84
C GLY A 64 3.25 11.25 -3.44
N ASP A 65 3.55 10.75 -4.63
CA ASP A 65 2.78 9.67 -5.23
C ASP A 65 3.12 8.35 -4.57
N GLU A 66 2.17 7.42 -4.56
CA GLU A 66 2.38 6.07 -4.05
C GLU A 66 2.11 5.06 -5.15
N VAL A 67 3.06 4.16 -5.39
CA VAL A 67 2.94 3.11 -6.39
C VAL A 67 2.59 1.80 -5.69
N TRP A 68 1.46 1.22 -6.05
CA TRP A 68 1.03 -0.10 -5.60
C TRP A 68 1.39 -1.14 -6.66
N THR A 69 2.10 -2.19 -6.27
CA THR A 69 2.51 -3.28 -7.16
C THR A 69 2.07 -4.61 -6.59
N HIS A 70 1.27 -5.37 -7.32
CA HIS A 70 0.87 -6.73 -6.92
C HIS A 70 2.03 -7.69 -7.14
N ILE A 71 2.40 -8.44 -6.09
CA ILE A 71 3.50 -9.41 -6.13
C ILE A 71 2.96 -10.84 -6.15
N ASP A 72 2.03 -11.16 -5.23
CA ASP A 72 1.54 -12.53 -5.05
C ASP A 72 0.18 -12.55 -4.35
N GLY A 73 -0.48 -13.70 -4.41
CA GLY A 73 -1.75 -13.92 -3.74
C GLY A 73 -2.96 -13.43 -4.53
N ALA A 74 -4.04 -13.21 -3.80
CA ALA A 74 -5.32 -12.83 -4.40
C ALA A 74 -5.31 -11.41 -4.94
N THR A 75 -6.28 -11.13 -5.80
CA THR A 75 -6.55 -9.77 -6.29
C THR A 75 -6.75 -8.82 -5.13
N LEU A 76 -6.13 -7.64 -5.22
CA LEU A 76 -6.33 -6.55 -4.28
C LEU A 76 -7.29 -5.53 -4.90
N GLU A 77 -8.28 -5.09 -4.12
CA GLU A 77 -9.08 -3.93 -4.50
C GLU A 77 -8.46 -2.68 -3.91
N LEU A 78 -8.15 -1.73 -4.77
CA LEU A 78 -7.63 -0.42 -4.38
C LEU A 78 -8.69 0.64 -4.67
N PHE A 79 -9.02 1.44 -3.66
CA PHE A 79 -9.99 2.51 -3.76
C PHE A 79 -9.30 3.85 -3.63
N GLN A 80 -9.71 4.81 -4.45
CA GLN A 80 -9.24 6.20 -4.39
C GLN A 80 -10.43 7.14 -4.42
N CYS A 81 -10.33 8.26 -3.72
CA CYS A 81 -11.32 9.34 -3.81
C CYS A 81 -10.70 10.69 -3.41
N GLN A 82 -11.43 11.77 -3.71
CA GLN A 82 -11.06 13.11 -3.28
C GLN A 82 -11.43 13.31 -1.81
N GLY A 83 -10.89 14.38 -1.20
CA GLY A 83 -11.11 14.68 0.21
C GLY A 83 -12.55 14.95 0.61
N ASP A 84 -13.41 15.32 -0.34
CA ASP A 84 -14.84 15.50 -0.12
C ASP A 84 -15.66 14.23 -0.37
N GLY A 85 -14.99 13.11 -0.65
CA GLY A 85 -15.60 11.82 -0.93
C GLY A 85 -16.09 11.64 -2.37
N THR A 86 -15.89 12.64 -3.24
CA THR A 86 -16.24 12.52 -4.65
C THR A 86 -15.17 11.79 -5.45
N GLY A 87 -15.51 11.37 -6.66
CA GLY A 87 -14.57 10.73 -7.58
C GLY A 87 -14.11 9.37 -7.12
N LEU A 88 -14.96 8.61 -6.43
CA LEU A 88 -14.61 7.25 -6.00
C LEU A 88 -14.25 6.40 -7.21
N LYS A 89 -13.03 5.85 -7.16
CA LYS A 89 -12.47 5.00 -8.19
C LYS A 89 -12.05 3.68 -7.55
N ARG A 90 -12.29 2.57 -8.25
CA ARG A 90 -11.90 1.23 -7.82
C ARG A 90 -11.03 0.59 -8.90
N ASP A 91 -9.88 0.06 -8.50
CA ASP A 91 -9.00 -0.72 -9.36
C ASP A 91 -8.80 -2.10 -8.75
N ALA A 92 -8.72 -3.12 -9.60
CA ALA A 92 -8.38 -4.48 -9.20
C ALA A 92 -6.94 -4.76 -9.62
N LEU A 93 -6.07 -5.00 -8.65
CA LEU A 93 -4.67 -5.30 -8.88
C LEU A 93 -4.43 -6.80 -8.78
N HIS A 94 -3.87 -7.36 -9.81
CA HIS A 94 -3.59 -8.78 -9.93
C HIS A 94 -2.45 -8.98 -10.94
N ARG A 95 -2.09 -10.24 -11.18
CA ARG A 95 -0.95 -10.58 -12.02
C ARG A 95 -0.96 -9.91 -13.40
N SER A 96 -2.14 -9.74 -14.01
CA SER A 96 -2.26 -9.16 -15.36
C SER A 96 -2.53 -7.64 -15.35
N ASN A 97 -2.74 -7.06 -14.19
CA ASN A 97 -2.89 -5.61 -13.97
C ASN A 97 -2.21 -5.24 -12.65
N PRO A 98 -0.86 -5.30 -12.61
CA PRO A 98 -0.16 -5.34 -11.32
C PRO A 98 0.12 -3.99 -10.69
N ILE A 99 0.06 -2.89 -11.43
CA ILE A 99 0.55 -1.60 -10.96
C ILE A 99 -0.53 -0.54 -11.06
N GLN A 100 -0.67 0.24 -9.99
CA GLN A 100 -1.51 1.44 -9.95
C GLN A 100 -0.80 2.53 -9.16
N VAL A 101 -0.87 3.76 -9.64
CA VAL A 101 -0.35 4.92 -8.94
C VAL A 101 -1.49 5.65 -8.24
N VAL A 102 -1.29 5.96 -6.97
CA VAL A 102 -2.15 6.87 -6.21
C VAL A 102 -1.44 8.22 -6.18
N PRO A 103 -1.99 9.24 -6.84
CA PRO A 103 -1.38 10.57 -6.84
C PRO A 103 -1.31 11.16 -5.43
N ALA A 104 -0.32 12.04 -5.22
CA ALA A 104 -0.17 12.75 -3.95
C ALA A 104 -1.49 13.38 -3.49
N ASN A 105 -1.73 13.34 -2.19
CA ASN A 105 -2.89 13.93 -1.52
C ASN A 105 -4.24 13.27 -1.83
N THR A 106 -4.25 12.17 -2.58
CA THR A 106 -5.46 11.41 -2.88
C THR A 106 -5.73 10.40 -1.76
N TRP A 107 -6.98 10.32 -1.30
CA TRP A 107 -7.39 9.33 -0.31
C TRP A 107 -7.42 7.94 -0.92
N GLN A 108 -6.92 6.96 -0.18
CA GLN A 108 -6.81 5.57 -0.63
C GLN A 108 -7.18 4.60 0.49
N ALA A 109 -7.72 3.46 0.08
CA ALA A 109 -8.01 2.32 0.95
C ALA A 109 -7.91 1.04 0.12
N ALA A 110 -7.71 -0.10 0.76
CA ALA A 110 -7.54 -1.35 0.05
C ALA A 110 -8.02 -2.54 0.86
N ARG A 111 -8.37 -3.63 0.16
CA ARG A 111 -8.66 -4.94 0.76
C ARG A 111 -8.25 -6.06 -0.19
N SER A 112 -7.92 -7.21 0.37
CA SER A 112 -7.71 -8.43 -0.42
C SER A 112 -9.05 -9.09 -0.74
N LEU A 113 -9.19 -9.64 -1.93
CA LEU A 113 -10.36 -10.42 -2.33
C LEU A 113 -10.24 -11.92 -2.03
N GLY A 114 -9.17 -12.36 -1.39
CA GLY A 114 -8.94 -13.76 -1.03
C GLY A 114 -8.23 -13.92 0.29
N ASP A 115 -7.42 -14.96 0.40
CA ASP A 115 -6.73 -15.28 1.67
C ASP A 115 -5.69 -14.23 2.04
N TYR A 116 -5.00 -13.69 1.06
CA TYR A 116 -4.07 -12.56 1.22
C TYR A 116 -3.73 -11.95 -0.14
N SER A 117 -3.27 -10.72 -0.10
CA SER A 117 -2.58 -10.06 -1.22
C SER A 117 -1.24 -9.54 -0.73
N LEU A 118 -0.17 -9.88 -1.44
CA LEU A 118 1.18 -9.40 -1.16
C LEU A 118 1.53 -8.32 -2.17
N MET A 119 1.89 -7.15 -1.67
CA MET A 119 2.09 -5.93 -2.45
C MET A 119 3.44 -5.31 -2.16
N SER A 120 3.80 -4.44 -3.03
CA SER A 120 4.86 -3.47 -2.75
C SER A 120 4.38 -2.07 -3.08
#